data_a472903b4fc035f79b1473f40efcfe33
#
_entry.id   a472903b4fc035f79b1473f40efcfe33
#
_cell.length_a   1.000
_cell.length_b   1.000
_cell.length_c   1.000
_cell.angle_alpha   90.00
_cell.angle_beta   90.00
_cell.angle_gamma   90.00
#
_symmetry.space_group_name_H-M   'P 1'
#
loop_
_entity.id
_entity.type
_entity.pdbx_description
1 polymer ?
#
loop_
_entity_poly.entity_id
_entity_poly.type
_entity_poly.pdbx_seq_one_letter_code
_entity_poly.pdbx_strand_id
1 'polypeptide(L)'
;MLTSFLLISCSETDPIMKDIRRQGKLIVLTFNSPTTYYLGSGDVPTGFEYDLTKALADALGVEVEYKIADNIEDMLSAINNGDGHIAAAGLTRTDAREVNYLFGSDYKTIQQQVVCHRKSKTPKDINDLLTRSILIISESSYQEALLEQQASYPELQWQTTSELSTEQVLEKLVKREIDCTVVDSNIFSLNHRYYPSLKVAFPFSEKQSLAWVLPSESAAFKQYIADWFAKVENNAILNIINERYYGYVDMFDFYNNHVFLKRIKTRLPKYESAFREVSEQYQVPWTLLAAQSYQESHWNAGARSHTGVRGLMMLTQTTAKAMGIKKRTDPMQSIKGGAKYLSKMLKRVPEDVAAEDRIWFALAAYNVGFGHLLDARKLARDLGKSPSTWHDIKEVFPLLSHKKYYKKLKYGYARGSEPVKYIDRIRYYQDVLVNALVTG
;
A
#
# COMPACT_ATOMS: atom_id res chain seq x y z
N MET A 1 -4.80 -32.04 -34.99
CA MET A 1 -6.05 -31.27 -34.82
C MET A 1 -7.04 -32.13 -34.03
N LEU A 2 -7.29 -31.84 -32.81
CA LEU A 2 -8.34 -32.29 -31.86
C LEU A 2 -7.76 -32.50 -30.45
N THR A 3 -7.61 -31.47 -29.70
CA THR A 3 -7.55 -31.53 -28.21
C THR A 3 -7.58 -30.11 -27.64
N SER A 4 -8.75 -29.47 -27.69
CA SER A 4 -8.91 -28.15 -27.06
C SER A 4 -10.37 -27.85 -26.66
N PHE A 5 -11.19 -28.89 -26.36
CA PHE A 5 -12.64 -28.71 -26.10
C PHE A 5 -13.16 -29.33 -24.79
N LEU A 6 -12.28 -29.72 -23.85
CA LEU A 6 -12.71 -30.43 -22.63
C LEU A 6 -12.70 -29.58 -21.33
N LEU A 7 -12.28 -28.31 -21.37
CA LEU A 7 -12.27 -27.47 -20.15
C LEU A 7 -13.52 -26.57 -19.99
N ILE A 8 -14.41 -26.51 -20.96
CA ILE A 8 -15.61 -25.64 -20.90
C ILE A 8 -16.78 -26.28 -20.14
N SER A 9 -16.80 -27.61 -20.02
CA SER A 9 -17.98 -28.33 -19.49
C SER A 9 -18.16 -28.30 -17.97
N CYS A 10 -17.11 -28.14 -17.18
CA CYS A 10 -17.22 -28.08 -15.71
C CYS A 10 -17.68 -26.70 -15.16
N SER A 11 -17.49 -25.61 -15.90
CA SER A 11 -17.85 -24.26 -15.44
C SER A 11 -19.36 -23.96 -15.54
N GLU A 12 -20.10 -24.73 -16.32
CA GLU A 12 -21.56 -24.53 -16.50
C GLU A 12 -22.42 -25.07 -15.37
N THR A 13 -21.89 -25.91 -14.51
CA THR A 13 -22.63 -26.56 -13.42
C THR A 13 -22.47 -25.89 -12.06
N ASP A 14 -21.40 -25.07 -11.87
CA ASP A 14 -21.15 -24.42 -10.60
C ASP A 14 -22.16 -23.29 -10.32
N PRO A 15 -22.90 -23.36 -9.19
CA PRO A 15 -23.96 -22.40 -8.90
C PRO A 15 -23.44 -20.97 -8.75
N ILE A 16 -22.23 -20.77 -8.20
CA ILE A 16 -21.64 -19.46 -7.99
C ILE A 16 -21.23 -18.83 -9.34
N MET A 17 -20.60 -19.59 -10.22
CA MET A 17 -20.24 -19.11 -11.56
C MET A 17 -21.48 -18.76 -12.39
N LYS A 18 -22.58 -19.52 -12.25
CA LYS A 18 -23.87 -19.20 -12.90
C LYS A 18 -24.45 -17.90 -12.35
N ASP A 19 -24.39 -17.73 -11.02
CA ASP A 19 -24.95 -16.55 -10.38
C ASP A 19 -24.17 -15.28 -10.75
N ILE A 20 -22.83 -15.31 -10.73
CA ILE A 20 -21.96 -14.22 -11.19
C ILE A 20 -22.32 -13.79 -12.63
N ARG A 21 -22.44 -14.78 -13.55
CA ARG A 21 -22.78 -14.49 -14.95
C ARG A 21 -24.20 -13.94 -15.10
N ARG A 22 -25.17 -14.49 -14.37
CA ARG A 22 -26.57 -14.06 -14.41
C ARG A 22 -26.74 -12.63 -13.90
N GLN A 23 -26.05 -12.27 -12.82
CA GLN A 23 -26.12 -10.94 -12.23
C GLN A 23 -25.22 -9.92 -12.96
N GLY A 24 -24.23 -10.39 -13.73
CA GLY A 24 -23.20 -9.54 -14.31
C GLY A 24 -22.30 -8.87 -13.26
N LYS A 25 -22.24 -9.43 -12.05
CA LYS A 25 -21.56 -8.87 -10.89
C LYS A 25 -20.82 -9.90 -10.08
N LEU A 26 -19.63 -9.51 -9.59
CA LEU A 26 -18.90 -10.21 -8.53
C LEU A 26 -19.23 -9.52 -7.19
N ILE A 27 -19.94 -10.19 -6.30
CA ILE A 27 -20.29 -9.68 -4.97
C ILE A 27 -19.17 -10.05 -4.01
N VAL A 28 -18.51 -9.03 -3.44
CA VAL A 28 -17.36 -9.15 -2.55
C VAL A 28 -17.72 -8.67 -1.15
N LEU A 29 -17.62 -9.55 -0.16
CA LEU A 29 -17.70 -9.21 1.25
C LEU A 29 -16.32 -8.74 1.71
N THR A 30 -16.24 -7.61 2.39
CA THR A 30 -14.97 -7.01 2.82
C THR A 30 -15.14 -6.13 4.05
N PHE A 31 -14.03 -5.62 4.60
CA PHE A 31 -14.03 -4.61 5.66
C PHE A 31 -13.66 -3.23 5.13
N ASN A 32 -14.02 -2.20 5.87
CA ASN A 32 -13.50 -0.85 5.65
C ASN A 32 -12.16 -0.69 6.38
N SER A 33 -11.04 -0.92 5.67
CA SER A 33 -9.68 -0.82 6.21
C SER A 33 -8.66 -0.54 5.11
N PRO A 34 -7.49 0.04 5.45
CA PRO A 34 -6.42 0.30 4.47
C PRO A 34 -5.88 -0.94 3.75
N THR A 35 -6.01 -2.11 4.34
CA THR A 35 -5.56 -3.38 3.76
C THR A 35 -6.60 -4.05 2.87
N THR A 36 -7.86 -3.59 2.91
CA THR A 36 -8.96 -4.24 2.22
C THR A 36 -9.64 -3.30 1.22
N TYR A 37 -10.62 -2.53 1.68
CA TYR A 37 -11.41 -1.56 0.90
C TYR A 37 -11.60 -0.30 1.72
N TYR A 38 -11.40 0.87 1.14
CA TYR A 38 -11.75 2.16 1.75
C TYR A 38 -11.95 3.24 0.67
N LEU A 39 -12.58 4.35 1.04
CA LEU A 39 -12.67 5.51 0.18
C LEU A 39 -11.44 6.40 0.36
N GLY A 40 -10.64 6.50 -0.68
CA GLY A 40 -9.47 7.38 -0.72
C GLY A 40 -9.82 8.85 -0.99
N SER A 41 -8.84 9.64 -1.39
CA SER A 41 -9.04 11.05 -1.70
C SER A 41 -10.03 11.23 -2.85
N GLY A 42 -11.04 12.09 -2.65
CA GLY A 42 -12.11 12.34 -3.63
C GLY A 42 -13.12 11.20 -3.72
N ASP A 43 -13.31 10.45 -2.63
CA ASP A 43 -14.26 9.33 -2.50
C ASP A 43 -14.04 8.20 -3.53
N VAL A 44 -12.79 8.06 -3.99
CA VAL A 44 -12.42 7.00 -4.94
C VAL A 44 -12.15 5.71 -4.17
N PRO A 45 -12.88 4.60 -4.47
CA PRO A 45 -12.61 3.31 -3.87
C PRO A 45 -11.16 2.86 -4.11
N THR A 46 -10.52 2.35 -3.07
CA THR A 46 -9.14 1.92 -3.08
C THR A 46 -8.90 0.87 -1.98
N GLY A 47 -7.79 0.17 -2.01
CA GLY A 47 -7.42 -0.88 -1.06
C GLY A 47 -6.79 -2.07 -1.76
N PHE A 48 -5.99 -2.83 -1.03
CA PHE A 48 -5.29 -3.99 -1.60
C PHE A 48 -6.29 -5.03 -2.13
N GLU A 49 -7.28 -5.41 -1.32
CA GLU A 49 -8.31 -6.38 -1.73
C GLU A 49 -9.23 -5.80 -2.80
N TYR A 50 -9.51 -4.49 -2.73
CA TYR A 50 -10.27 -3.79 -3.78
C TYR A 50 -9.60 -3.96 -5.15
N ASP A 51 -8.33 -3.62 -5.27
CA ASP A 51 -7.60 -3.70 -6.56
C ASP A 51 -7.50 -5.15 -7.04
N LEU A 52 -7.29 -6.11 -6.12
CA LEU A 52 -7.13 -7.52 -6.47
C LEU A 52 -8.46 -8.15 -6.94
N THR A 53 -9.57 -7.89 -6.23
CA THR A 53 -10.90 -8.39 -6.62
C THR A 53 -11.43 -7.69 -7.88
N LYS A 54 -11.11 -6.41 -8.05
CA LYS A 54 -11.41 -5.68 -9.29
C LYS A 54 -10.72 -6.32 -10.50
N ALA A 55 -9.44 -6.67 -10.37
CA ALA A 55 -8.71 -7.36 -11.45
C ALA A 55 -9.29 -8.74 -11.78
N LEU A 56 -9.79 -9.49 -10.78
CA LEU A 56 -10.52 -10.74 -11.01
C LEU A 56 -11.85 -10.49 -11.74
N ALA A 57 -12.62 -9.49 -11.33
CA ALA A 57 -13.89 -9.15 -11.97
C ALA A 57 -13.70 -8.72 -13.42
N ASP A 58 -12.67 -7.92 -13.71
CA ASP A 58 -12.30 -7.54 -15.07
C ASP A 58 -11.96 -8.77 -15.93
N ALA A 59 -11.27 -9.77 -15.37
CA ALA A 59 -10.99 -11.04 -16.05
C ALA A 59 -12.26 -11.90 -16.26
N LEU A 60 -13.25 -11.79 -15.39
CA LEU A 60 -14.56 -12.43 -15.53
C LEU A 60 -15.50 -11.67 -16.50
N GLY A 61 -15.17 -10.41 -16.83
CA GLY A 61 -16.02 -9.53 -17.66
C GLY A 61 -17.28 -9.05 -16.93
N VAL A 62 -17.21 -8.84 -15.61
CA VAL A 62 -18.34 -8.41 -14.77
C VAL A 62 -17.98 -7.19 -13.91
N GLU A 63 -19.00 -6.52 -13.37
CA GLU A 63 -18.81 -5.45 -12.38
C GLU A 63 -18.54 -6.04 -10.99
N VAL A 64 -18.00 -5.19 -10.06
CA VAL A 64 -17.85 -5.57 -8.65
C VAL A 64 -18.87 -4.82 -7.81
N GLU A 65 -19.51 -5.55 -6.90
CA GLU A 65 -20.35 -4.98 -5.84
C GLU A 65 -19.71 -5.32 -4.48
N TYR A 66 -19.38 -4.29 -3.68
CA TYR A 66 -18.78 -4.47 -2.36
C TYR A 66 -19.85 -4.38 -1.28
N LYS A 67 -19.89 -5.37 -0.39
CA LYS A 67 -20.68 -5.35 0.85
C LYS A 67 -19.71 -5.30 2.04
N ILE A 68 -19.83 -4.25 2.83
CA ILE A 68 -18.99 -4.04 4.00
C ILE A 68 -19.61 -4.78 5.18
N ALA A 69 -18.85 -5.69 5.78
CA ALA A 69 -19.23 -6.40 7.00
C ALA A 69 -18.78 -5.62 8.24
N ASP A 70 -19.52 -5.76 9.32
CA ASP A 70 -19.23 -5.08 10.58
C ASP A 70 -18.13 -5.81 11.37
N ASN A 71 -18.06 -7.14 11.28
CA ASN A 71 -17.10 -8.00 11.98
C ASN A 71 -16.84 -9.32 11.22
N ILE A 72 -15.89 -10.13 11.73
CA ILE A 72 -15.46 -11.38 11.09
C ILE A 72 -16.61 -12.43 11.10
N GLU A 73 -17.33 -12.56 12.22
CA GLU A 73 -18.40 -13.55 12.38
C GLU A 73 -19.53 -13.31 11.36
N ASP A 74 -19.99 -12.05 11.24
CA ASP A 74 -21.02 -11.68 10.27
C ASP A 74 -20.57 -11.95 8.83
N MET A 75 -19.31 -11.63 8.50
CA MET A 75 -18.75 -11.89 7.17
C MET A 75 -18.71 -13.39 6.85
N LEU A 76 -18.21 -14.20 7.77
CA LEU A 76 -18.10 -15.64 7.57
C LEU A 76 -19.48 -16.32 7.52
N SER A 77 -20.43 -15.80 8.29
CA SER A 77 -21.84 -16.24 8.21
C SER A 77 -22.46 -15.88 6.86
N ALA A 78 -22.26 -14.65 6.40
CA ALA A 78 -22.80 -14.16 5.14
C ALA A 78 -22.25 -14.93 3.93
N ILE A 79 -20.96 -15.29 3.91
CA ILE A 79 -20.40 -16.08 2.80
C ILE A 79 -20.98 -17.50 2.77
N ASN A 80 -21.20 -18.13 3.93
CA ASN A 80 -21.83 -19.45 4.01
C ASN A 80 -23.32 -19.44 3.62
N ASN A 81 -24.00 -18.31 3.86
CA ASN A 81 -25.40 -18.12 3.47
C ASN A 81 -25.57 -17.77 1.98
N GLY A 82 -24.47 -17.58 1.24
CA GLY A 82 -24.51 -17.20 -0.17
C GLY A 82 -24.80 -15.72 -0.43
N ASP A 83 -24.61 -14.85 0.57
CA ASP A 83 -24.82 -13.40 0.43
C ASP A 83 -23.68 -12.69 -0.32
N GLY A 84 -22.60 -13.40 -0.66
CA GLY A 84 -21.47 -12.97 -1.45
C GLY A 84 -20.83 -14.13 -2.21
N HIS A 85 -20.02 -13.79 -3.19
CA HIS A 85 -19.25 -14.76 -3.98
C HIS A 85 -17.84 -14.97 -3.44
N ILE A 86 -17.28 -13.96 -2.79
CA ILE A 86 -15.93 -13.95 -2.18
C ILE A 86 -15.98 -13.14 -0.88
N ALA A 87 -15.36 -13.65 0.19
CA ALA A 87 -14.95 -12.84 1.33
C ALA A 87 -13.47 -12.49 1.16
N ALA A 88 -13.20 -11.22 0.80
CA ALA A 88 -11.87 -10.66 0.54
C ALA A 88 -11.56 -9.58 1.57
N ALA A 89 -10.96 -10.00 2.69
CA ALA A 89 -10.80 -9.17 3.89
C ALA A 89 -9.49 -9.43 4.63
N GLY A 90 -8.46 -9.92 3.95
CA GLY A 90 -7.19 -10.28 4.59
C GLY A 90 -7.34 -11.43 5.58
N LEU A 91 -8.18 -12.40 5.27
CA LEU A 91 -8.45 -13.52 6.18
C LEU A 91 -7.29 -14.52 6.17
N THR A 92 -6.78 -14.81 7.35
CA THR A 92 -5.73 -15.82 7.54
C THR A 92 -6.30 -17.21 7.37
N ARG A 93 -5.67 -18.03 6.53
CA ARG A 93 -5.93 -19.45 6.43
C ARG A 93 -5.35 -20.13 7.65
N THR A 94 -6.20 -20.81 8.44
CA THR A 94 -5.82 -21.63 9.59
C THR A 94 -6.47 -22.99 9.47
N ASP A 95 -5.87 -24.03 10.07
CA ASP A 95 -6.42 -25.39 10.08
C ASP A 95 -7.83 -25.39 10.70
N ALA A 96 -8.05 -24.61 11.75
CA ALA A 96 -9.35 -24.47 12.40
C ALA A 96 -10.43 -23.93 11.46
N ARG A 97 -10.09 -22.96 10.62
CA ARG A 97 -11.02 -22.37 9.64
C ARG A 97 -11.25 -23.25 8.43
N GLU A 98 -10.26 -24.01 7.96
CA GLU A 98 -10.39 -24.91 6.83
C GLU A 98 -11.40 -26.06 7.09
N VAL A 99 -11.70 -26.35 8.35
CA VAL A 99 -12.77 -27.31 8.69
C VAL A 99 -14.15 -26.82 8.25
N ASN A 100 -14.40 -25.51 8.33
CA ASN A 100 -15.74 -24.92 8.14
C ASN A 100 -15.85 -24.05 6.89
N TYR A 101 -14.74 -23.65 6.28
CA TYR A 101 -14.71 -22.67 5.20
C TYR A 101 -13.85 -23.12 4.04
N LEU A 102 -14.30 -22.85 2.83
CA LEU A 102 -13.54 -23.13 1.62
C LEU A 102 -12.61 -21.94 1.31
N PHE A 103 -11.30 -22.17 1.36
CA PHE A 103 -10.31 -21.16 0.99
C PHE A 103 -9.90 -21.27 -0.48
N GLY A 104 -9.77 -20.12 -1.14
CA GLY A 104 -9.15 -19.97 -2.45
C GLY A 104 -7.62 -20.09 -2.41
N SER A 105 -6.95 -19.54 -3.42
CA SER A 105 -5.49 -19.52 -3.49
C SER A 105 -4.87 -18.55 -2.48
N ASP A 106 -3.70 -18.91 -1.97
CA ASP A 106 -2.87 -18.02 -1.15
C ASP A 106 -2.32 -16.89 -2.02
N TYR A 107 -2.49 -15.65 -1.56
CA TYR A 107 -1.98 -14.49 -2.31
C TYR A 107 -0.97 -13.64 -1.53
N LYS A 108 -0.84 -13.84 -0.21
CA LYS A 108 0.10 -13.11 0.62
C LYS A 108 0.54 -13.92 1.83
N THR A 109 1.85 -13.88 2.12
CA THR A 109 2.39 -14.45 3.36
C THR A 109 2.46 -13.37 4.42
N ILE A 110 2.00 -13.69 5.64
CA ILE A 110 2.03 -12.83 6.82
C ILE A 110 2.62 -13.58 8.01
N GLN A 111 2.83 -12.86 9.11
CA GLN A 111 3.17 -13.42 10.41
C GLN A 111 2.46 -12.59 11.49
N GLN A 112 1.81 -13.24 12.43
CA GLN A 112 1.24 -12.56 13.59
C GLN A 112 2.36 -12.05 14.49
N GLN A 113 2.20 -10.86 15.02
CA GLN A 113 3.21 -10.16 15.81
C GLN A 113 2.58 -9.57 17.06
N VAL A 114 3.24 -9.75 18.20
CA VAL A 114 2.91 -8.99 19.40
C VAL A 114 3.42 -7.56 19.21
N VAL A 115 2.51 -6.59 19.31
CA VAL A 115 2.82 -5.17 19.21
C VAL A 115 2.51 -4.48 20.53
N CYS A 116 3.46 -3.66 20.99
CA CYS A 116 3.35 -2.93 22.25
C CYS A 116 3.88 -1.50 22.10
N HIS A 117 3.57 -0.63 23.06
CA HIS A 117 4.08 0.73 23.07
C HIS A 117 5.59 0.79 23.40
N ARG A 118 6.39 1.59 22.66
CA ARG A 118 7.86 1.68 22.80
C ARG A 118 8.35 2.08 24.19
N LYS A 119 7.57 2.89 24.91
CA LYS A 119 7.92 3.33 26.27
C LYS A 119 7.65 2.28 27.35
N SER A 120 6.92 1.21 27.03
CA SER A 120 6.70 0.09 27.93
C SER A 120 7.88 -0.87 27.87
N LYS A 121 8.15 -1.60 28.99
CA LYS A 121 9.12 -2.71 28.96
C LYS A 121 8.67 -3.70 27.89
N THR A 122 9.53 -3.96 26.92
CA THR A 122 9.22 -4.86 25.79
C THR A 122 9.13 -6.29 26.28
N PRO A 123 8.01 -6.99 26.09
CA PRO A 123 7.94 -8.43 26.32
C PRO A 123 8.88 -9.14 25.34
N LYS A 124 9.50 -10.22 25.80
CA LYS A 124 10.43 -11.04 25.00
C LYS A 124 9.80 -12.34 24.54
N ASP A 125 8.86 -12.85 25.32
CA ASP A 125 8.14 -14.09 25.08
C ASP A 125 6.75 -14.05 25.74
N ILE A 126 6.04 -15.18 25.71
CA ILE A 126 4.68 -15.32 26.24
C ILE A 126 4.66 -15.14 27.78
N ASN A 127 5.71 -15.51 28.50
CA ASN A 127 5.73 -15.33 29.97
C ASN A 127 5.65 -13.84 30.36
N ASP A 128 6.30 -12.98 29.57
CA ASP A 128 6.22 -11.53 29.79
C ASP A 128 4.83 -10.95 29.48
N LEU A 129 3.94 -11.70 28.79
CA LEU A 129 2.56 -11.29 28.48
C LEU A 129 1.56 -11.62 29.61
N LEU A 130 1.86 -12.59 30.50
CA LEU A 130 0.94 -13.07 31.55
C LEU A 130 0.44 -11.96 32.50
N THR A 131 1.17 -10.86 32.60
CA THR A 131 0.83 -9.70 33.45
C THR A 131 0.41 -8.46 32.67
N ARG A 132 0.13 -8.61 31.36
CA ARG A 132 -0.21 -7.49 30.46
C ARG A 132 -1.67 -7.48 30.11
N SER A 133 -2.22 -6.28 29.95
CA SER A 133 -3.51 -6.11 29.33
C SER A 133 -3.38 -6.26 27.81
N ILE A 134 -4.06 -7.28 27.26
CA ILE A 134 -4.04 -7.60 25.83
C ILE A 134 -5.48 -7.41 25.31
N LEU A 135 -5.64 -6.72 24.19
CA LEU A 135 -6.91 -6.60 23.47
C LEU A 135 -6.71 -7.01 22.02
N ILE A 136 -7.59 -7.87 21.51
CA ILE A 136 -7.58 -8.35 20.13
C ILE A 136 -8.99 -8.30 19.52
N ILE A 137 -9.06 -8.47 18.20
CA ILE A 137 -10.34 -8.62 17.49
C ILE A 137 -10.93 -10.01 17.78
N SER A 138 -12.24 -10.05 18.04
CA SER A 138 -12.99 -11.30 18.24
C SER A 138 -12.99 -12.13 16.97
N GLU A 139 -13.09 -13.45 17.11
CA GLU A 139 -13.16 -14.44 16.01
C GLU A 139 -12.00 -14.31 14.99
N SER A 140 -10.93 -13.61 15.40
CA SER A 140 -9.72 -13.48 14.59
C SER A 140 -8.81 -14.70 14.73
N SER A 141 -7.92 -14.89 13.76
CA SER A 141 -6.83 -15.87 13.87
C SER A 141 -5.88 -15.58 15.04
N TYR A 142 -5.90 -14.34 15.58
CA TYR A 142 -5.17 -13.98 16.80
C TYR A 142 -5.75 -14.66 18.03
N GLN A 143 -7.10 -14.73 18.11
CA GLN A 143 -7.79 -15.43 19.19
C GLN A 143 -7.52 -16.93 19.12
N GLU A 144 -7.56 -17.52 17.93
CA GLU A 144 -7.20 -18.93 17.70
C GLU A 144 -5.79 -19.23 18.22
N ALA A 145 -4.79 -18.41 17.83
CA ALA A 145 -3.40 -18.57 18.25
C ALA A 145 -3.21 -18.36 19.77
N LEU A 146 -3.93 -17.43 20.39
CA LEU A 146 -3.89 -17.24 21.84
C LEU A 146 -4.49 -18.42 22.60
N LEU A 147 -5.58 -19.01 22.10
CA LEU A 147 -6.19 -20.24 22.65
C LEU A 147 -5.21 -21.43 22.59
N GLU A 148 -4.50 -21.60 21.47
CA GLU A 148 -3.46 -22.62 21.34
C GLU A 148 -2.34 -22.41 22.38
N GLN A 149 -1.88 -21.18 22.57
CA GLN A 149 -0.85 -20.88 23.56
C GLN A 149 -1.34 -21.07 25.01
N GLN A 150 -2.62 -20.82 25.26
CA GLN A 150 -3.20 -20.99 26.61
C GLN A 150 -3.15 -22.45 27.10
N ALA A 151 -3.09 -23.42 26.19
CA ALA A 151 -2.88 -24.82 26.56
C ALA A 151 -1.54 -25.06 27.30
N SER A 152 -0.50 -24.27 26.95
CA SER A 152 0.82 -24.31 27.58
C SER A 152 1.00 -23.23 28.65
N TYR A 153 0.24 -22.16 28.61
CA TYR A 153 0.27 -21.01 29.51
C TYR A 153 -1.15 -20.70 30.03
N PRO A 154 -1.70 -21.50 30.98
CA PRO A 154 -3.09 -21.35 31.43
C PRO A 154 -3.42 -19.99 32.06
N GLU A 155 -2.42 -19.26 32.54
CA GLU A 155 -2.57 -17.91 33.11
C GLU A 155 -2.64 -16.80 32.04
N LEU A 156 -2.43 -17.12 30.76
CA LEU A 156 -2.53 -16.15 29.66
C LEU A 156 -3.97 -15.68 29.51
N GLN A 157 -4.17 -14.37 29.63
CA GLN A 157 -5.49 -13.74 29.55
C GLN A 157 -5.48 -12.60 28.54
N TRP A 158 -6.60 -12.39 27.84
CA TRP A 158 -6.82 -11.30 26.91
C TRP A 158 -8.29 -10.89 26.88
N GLN A 159 -8.55 -9.72 26.36
CA GLN A 159 -9.88 -9.23 26.03
C GLN A 159 -10.10 -9.29 24.52
N THR A 160 -11.34 -9.43 24.10
CA THR A 160 -11.75 -9.39 22.69
C THR A 160 -12.72 -8.25 22.43
N THR A 161 -12.79 -7.81 21.19
CA THR A 161 -13.77 -6.83 20.72
C THR A 161 -14.24 -7.15 19.31
N SER A 162 -15.55 -7.04 19.07
CA SER A 162 -16.18 -7.09 17.73
C SER A 162 -16.55 -5.70 17.22
N GLU A 163 -16.49 -4.67 18.07
CA GLU A 163 -16.93 -3.31 17.75
C GLU A 163 -15.80 -2.42 17.20
N LEU A 164 -14.54 -2.79 17.45
CA LEU A 164 -13.38 -2.00 17.05
C LEU A 164 -12.68 -2.64 15.84
N SER A 165 -12.17 -1.79 14.95
CA SER A 165 -11.22 -2.24 13.93
C SER A 165 -9.82 -2.45 14.53
N THR A 166 -8.94 -3.15 13.79
CA THR A 166 -7.53 -3.33 14.20
C THR A 166 -6.83 -1.98 14.37
N GLU A 167 -7.11 -1.00 13.52
CA GLU A 167 -6.56 0.35 13.60
C GLU A 167 -6.99 1.04 14.91
N GLN A 168 -8.25 0.89 15.32
CA GLN A 168 -8.75 1.44 16.58
C GLN A 168 -8.14 0.76 17.80
N VAL A 169 -7.86 -0.54 17.72
CA VAL A 169 -7.08 -1.25 18.76
C VAL A 169 -5.65 -0.70 18.83
N LEU A 170 -5.00 -0.44 17.70
CA LEU A 170 -3.68 0.21 17.67
C LEU A 170 -3.72 1.62 18.27
N GLU A 171 -4.80 2.38 18.06
CA GLU A 171 -4.97 3.69 18.72
C GLU A 171 -5.06 3.59 20.24
N LYS A 172 -5.79 2.60 20.77
CA LYS A 172 -5.83 2.33 22.21
C LYS A 172 -4.43 2.03 22.76
N LEU A 173 -3.64 1.28 22.01
CA LEU A 173 -2.24 0.99 22.35
C LEU A 173 -1.38 2.27 22.35
N VAL A 174 -1.56 3.18 21.38
CA VAL A 174 -0.89 4.49 21.34
C VAL A 174 -1.26 5.33 22.57
N LYS A 175 -2.54 5.34 22.96
CA LYS A 175 -3.06 6.04 24.15
C LYS A 175 -2.65 5.35 25.47
N ARG A 176 -2.09 4.13 25.39
CA ARG A 176 -1.69 3.30 26.54
C ARG A 176 -2.89 2.86 27.41
N GLU A 177 -4.04 2.67 26.78
CA GLU A 177 -5.23 2.09 27.40
C GLU A 177 -5.11 0.57 27.53
N ILE A 178 -4.26 -0.04 26.72
CA ILE A 178 -3.83 -1.44 26.75
C ILE A 178 -2.31 -1.53 26.65
N ASP A 179 -1.72 -2.65 27.08
CA ASP A 179 -0.27 -2.82 27.05
C ASP A 179 0.23 -3.37 25.72
N CYS A 180 -0.45 -4.38 25.15
CA CYS A 180 -0.08 -5.03 23.91
C CYS A 180 -1.33 -5.49 23.12
N THR A 181 -1.12 -5.80 21.86
CA THR A 181 -2.08 -6.48 20.97
C THR A 181 -1.35 -7.48 20.09
N VAL A 182 -2.08 -8.37 19.43
CA VAL A 182 -1.58 -9.23 18.36
C VAL A 182 -2.15 -8.73 17.04
N VAL A 183 -1.31 -8.61 16.01
CA VAL A 183 -1.69 -8.09 14.70
C VAL A 183 -0.81 -8.69 13.60
N ASP A 184 -1.36 -8.85 12.40
CA ASP A 184 -0.62 -9.32 11.24
C ASP A 184 0.45 -8.32 10.78
N SER A 185 1.58 -8.85 10.33
CA SER A 185 2.75 -8.07 9.91
C SER A 185 2.43 -7.07 8.80
N ASN A 186 1.55 -7.42 7.85
CA ASN A 186 1.13 -6.52 6.77
C ASN A 186 0.26 -5.36 7.29
N ILE A 187 -0.64 -5.61 8.24
CA ILE A 187 -1.46 -4.58 8.86
C ILE A 187 -0.58 -3.64 9.68
N PHE A 188 0.32 -4.21 10.52
CA PHE A 188 1.21 -3.40 11.32
C PHE A 188 2.16 -2.56 10.46
N SER A 189 2.75 -3.10 9.40
CA SER A 189 3.68 -2.35 8.54
C SER A 189 3.00 -1.13 7.90
N LEU A 190 1.74 -1.26 7.45
CA LEU A 190 0.97 -0.13 6.92
C LEU A 190 0.67 0.92 7.98
N ASN A 191 0.33 0.49 9.21
CA ASN A 191 -0.10 1.37 10.29
C ASN A 191 1.07 1.99 11.08
N HIS A 192 2.24 1.34 11.10
CA HIS A 192 3.41 1.80 11.86
C HIS A 192 3.86 3.23 11.48
N ARG A 193 3.66 3.64 10.21
CA ARG A 193 3.93 5.02 9.76
C ARG A 193 3.06 6.07 10.45
N TYR A 194 1.85 5.70 10.87
CA TYR A 194 0.93 6.58 11.60
C TYR A 194 1.15 6.52 13.10
N TYR A 195 1.58 5.38 13.61
CA TYR A 195 1.77 5.08 15.03
C TYR A 195 3.24 4.75 15.37
N PRO A 196 4.19 5.69 15.15
CA PRO A 196 5.61 5.42 15.36
C PRO A 196 5.98 5.11 16.82
N SER A 197 5.10 5.41 17.78
CA SER A 197 5.27 5.04 19.20
C SER A 197 5.08 3.55 19.47
N LEU A 198 4.57 2.78 18.51
CA LEU A 198 4.40 1.35 18.61
C LEU A 198 5.64 0.60 18.09
N LYS A 199 5.80 -0.64 18.50
CA LYS A 199 6.86 -1.53 18.01
C LYS A 199 6.44 -2.99 18.12
N VAL A 200 6.96 -3.81 17.24
CA VAL A 200 6.92 -5.26 17.37
C VAL A 200 7.77 -5.65 18.57
N ALA A 201 7.21 -6.47 19.45
CA ALA A 201 7.92 -7.07 20.58
C ALA A 201 8.59 -8.38 20.14
N PHE A 202 7.81 -9.30 19.58
CA PHE A 202 8.29 -10.57 19.02
C PHE A 202 7.24 -11.15 18.04
N PRO A 203 7.64 -12.06 17.13
CA PRO A 203 6.70 -12.80 16.28
C PRO A 203 5.89 -13.77 17.14
N PHE A 204 4.56 -13.81 16.92
CA PHE A 204 3.63 -14.61 17.74
C PHE A 204 3.26 -15.95 17.09
N SER A 205 3.30 -16.03 15.77
CA SER A 205 3.04 -17.24 15.00
C SER A 205 4.19 -17.58 14.06
N GLU A 206 4.17 -18.79 13.51
CA GLU A 206 4.87 -19.08 12.26
C GLU A 206 4.28 -18.26 11.11
N LYS A 207 4.90 -18.31 9.93
CA LYS A 207 4.38 -17.68 8.73
C LYS A 207 3.09 -18.37 8.29
N GLN A 208 2.08 -17.57 7.97
CA GLN A 208 0.74 -17.99 7.55
C GLN A 208 0.39 -17.32 6.22
N SER A 209 -0.65 -17.81 5.56
CA SER A 209 -1.13 -17.28 4.29
C SER A 209 -2.45 -16.54 4.46
N LEU A 210 -2.61 -15.43 3.71
CA LEU A 210 -3.91 -14.83 3.46
C LEU A 210 -4.52 -15.44 2.22
N ALA A 211 -5.80 -15.77 2.28
CA ALA A 211 -6.57 -16.29 1.16
C ALA A 211 -8.04 -15.84 1.25
N TRP A 212 -8.72 -15.76 0.11
CA TRP A 212 -10.15 -15.49 0.07
C TRP A 212 -10.95 -16.67 0.57
N VAL A 213 -12.02 -16.41 1.31
CA VAL A 213 -13.01 -17.41 1.67
C VAL A 213 -14.13 -17.41 0.63
N LEU A 214 -14.54 -18.60 0.23
CA LEU A 214 -15.52 -18.87 -0.83
C LEU A 214 -16.72 -19.65 -0.25
N PRO A 215 -17.91 -19.57 -0.86
CA PRO A 215 -19.02 -20.43 -0.53
C PRO A 215 -18.63 -21.91 -0.67
N SER A 216 -19.13 -22.78 0.20
CA SER A 216 -18.76 -24.20 0.25
C SER A 216 -19.00 -24.95 -1.08
N GLU A 217 -20.04 -24.56 -1.83
CA GLU A 217 -20.42 -25.20 -3.10
C GLU A 217 -19.81 -24.53 -4.34
N SER A 218 -18.60 -23.99 -4.24
CA SER A 218 -17.93 -23.22 -5.29
C SER A 218 -16.63 -23.85 -5.82
N ALA A 219 -16.60 -25.18 -5.96
CA ALA A 219 -15.38 -25.90 -6.36
C ALA A 219 -14.84 -25.46 -7.72
N ALA A 220 -15.70 -25.24 -8.72
CA ALA A 220 -15.25 -24.79 -10.03
C ALA A 220 -14.84 -23.31 -10.01
N PHE A 221 -15.48 -22.47 -9.19
CA PHE A 221 -15.06 -21.08 -8.97
C PHE A 221 -13.71 -21.03 -8.24
N LYS A 222 -13.48 -21.88 -7.24
CA LYS A 222 -12.17 -22.05 -6.60
C LYS A 222 -11.09 -22.41 -7.62
N GLN A 223 -11.37 -23.37 -8.52
CA GLN A 223 -10.43 -23.74 -9.57
C GLN A 223 -10.16 -22.58 -10.54
N TYR A 224 -11.19 -21.84 -10.94
CA TYR A 224 -11.04 -20.66 -11.78
C TYR A 224 -10.13 -19.62 -11.12
N ILE A 225 -10.31 -19.34 -9.83
CA ILE A 225 -9.44 -18.42 -9.07
C ILE A 225 -7.99 -18.94 -9.04
N ALA A 226 -7.81 -20.26 -8.83
CA ALA A 226 -6.47 -20.86 -8.82
C ALA A 226 -5.78 -20.71 -10.19
N ASP A 227 -6.49 -21.01 -11.28
CA ASP A 227 -5.97 -20.85 -12.65
C ASP A 227 -5.68 -19.38 -12.98
N TRP A 228 -6.51 -18.44 -12.48
CA TRP A 228 -6.30 -17.02 -12.64
C TRP A 228 -5.04 -16.55 -11.93
N PHE A 229 -4.80 -16.95 -10.69
CA PHE A 229 -3.56 -16.63 -9.96
C PHE A 229 -2.32 -17.28 -10.57
N ALA A 230 -2.45 -18.47 -11.17
CA ALA A 230 -1.34 -19.18 -11.80
C ALA A 230 -0.88 -18.55 -13.12
N LYS A 231 -1.67 -17.70 -13.76
CA LYS A 231 -1.28 -17.04 -15.01
C LYS A 231 -0.21 -15.99 -14.74
N VAL A 232 0.76 -15.90 -15.65
CA VAL A 232 1.89 -14.95 -15.53
C VAL A 232 1.43 -13.50 -15.45
N GLU A 233 0.41 -13.13 -16.22
CA GLU A 233 -0.15 -11.78 -16.24
C GLU A 233 -0.76 -11.40 -14.88
N ASN A 234 -1.44 -12.34 -14.23
CA ASN A 234 -2.08 -12.08 -12.94
C ASN A 234 -1.05 -12.07 -11.80
N ASN A 235 0.02 -12.86 -11.88
CA ASN A 235 1.16 -12.74 -10.98
C ASN A 235 1.83 -11.36 -11.11
N ALA A 236 1.94 -10.81 -12.33
CA ALA A 236 2.41 -9.45 -12.53
C ALA A 236 1.47 -8.41 -11.89
N ILE A 237 0.15 -8.58 -12.01
CA ILE A 237 -0.87 -7.73 -11.37
C ILE A 237 -0.71 -7.75 -9.85
N LEU A 238 -0.58 -8.94 -9.24
CA LEU A 238 -0.38 -9.08 -7.80
C LEU A 238 0.89 -8.34 -7.33
N ASN A 239 1.98 -8.44 -8.08
CA ASN A 239 3.23 -7.75 -7.78
C ASN A 239 3.08 -6.22 -7.88
N ILE A 240 2.35 -5.73 -8.89
CA ILE A 240 2.04 -4.30 -9.06
C ILE A 240 1.20 -3.79 -7.88
N ILE A 241 0.18 -4.54 -7.48
CA ILE A 241 -0.68 -4.20 -6.34
C ILE A 241 0.15 -4.23 -5.03
N ASN A 242 0.99 -5.24 -4.81
CA ASN A 242 1.90 -5.28 -3.66
C ASN A 242 2.84 -4.07 -3.62
N GLU A 243 3.43 -3.69 -4.75
CA GLU A 243 4.27 -2.48 -4.83
C GLU A 243 3.47 -1.22 -4.51
N ARG A 244 2.23 -1.13 -5.00
CA ARG A 244 1.36 0.04 -4.76
C ARG A 244 1.08 0.27 -3.28
N TYR A 245 0.77 -0.77 -2.52
CA TYR A 245 0.37 -0.64 -1.11
C TYR A 245 1.52 -0.85 -0.13
N TYR A 246 2.47 -1.75 -0.41
CA TYR A 246 3.50 -2.17 0.54
C TYR A 246 4.94 -1.82 0.12
N GLY A 247 5.18 -1.42 -1.12
CA GLY A 247 6.52 -1.27 -1.68
C GLY A 247 7.38 -0.15 -1.08
N TYR A 248 6.85 0.67 -0.17
CA TYR A 248 7.54 1.83 0.40
C TYR A 248 7.36 1.98 1.93
N VAL A 249 6.70 1.03 2.60
CA VAL A 249 6.31 1.17 4.02
C VAL A 249 7.47 1.01 5.00
N ASP A 250 8.52 0.27 4.64
CA ASP A 250 9.63 -0.08 5.56
C ASP A 250 10.79 0.95 5.58
N MET A 251 10.59 2.14 4.97
CA MET A 251 11.70 3.07 4.70
C MET A 251 12.11 3.98 5.86
N PHE A 252 11.31 4.12 6.91
CA PHE A 252 11.54 5.13 7.94
C PHE A 252 11.59 4.58 9.35
N ASP A 253 12.52 5.15 10.14
CA ASP A 253 12.61 4.93 11.58
C ASP A 253 11.70 5.90 12.37
N PHE A 254 11.54 5.60 13.65
CA PHE A 254 10.76 6.39 14.61
C PHE A 254 11.16 7.87 14.65
N TYR A 255 12.47 8.17 14.61
CA TYR A 255 12.97 9.54 14.77
C TYR A 255 12.55 10.44 13.59
N ASN A 256 12.74 9.96 12.37
CA ASN A 256 12.40 10.71 11.16
C ASN A 256 10.90 11.00 11.09
N ASN A 257 10.07 10.03 11.45
CA ASN A 257 8.61 10.21 11.46
C ASN A 257 8.16 11.21 12.54
N HIS A 258 8.69 11.13 13.76
CA HIS A 258 8.38 12.07 14.83
C HIS A 258 8.73 13.51 14.44
N VAL A 259 9.88 13.72 13.81
CA VAL A 259 10.30 15.06 13.31
C VAL A 259 9.35 15.54 12.22
N PHE A 260 8.89 14.66 11.31
CA PHE A 260 7.94 15.03 10.27
C PHE A 260 6.59 15.46 10.84
N LEU A 261 6.00 14.67 11.72
CA LEU A 261 4.74 15.00 12.42
C LEU A 261 4.83 16.34 13.16
N LYS A 262 5.94 16.61 13.86
CA LYS A 262 6.17 17.91 14.47
C LYS A 262 6.20 19.04 13.44
N ARG A 263 6.82 18.84 12.27
CA ARG A 263 6.92 19.86 11.22
C ARG A 263 5.60 20.08 10.48
N ILE A 264 4.74 19.10 10.38
CA ILE A 264 3.35 19.28 9.89
C ILE A 264 2.66 20.37 10.73
N LYS A 265 2.79 20.34 12.06
CA LYS A 265 2.15 21.32 12.95
C LYS A 265 2.89 22.69 13.00
N THR A 266 4.20 22.71 12.75
CA THR A 266 5.01 23.93 12.99
C THR A 266 5.53 24.65 11.75
N ARG A 267 5.67 23.93 10.61
CA ARG A 267 6.20 24.50 9.37
C ARG A 267 5.21 24.56 8.24
N LEU A 268 4.45 23.48 8.02
CA LEU A 268 3.49 23.37 6.90
C LEU A 268 2.47 24.51 6.89
N PRO A 269 1.88 24.96 8.01
CA PRO A 269 0.85 26.00 7.99
C PRO A 269 1.30 27.31 7.33
N LYS A 270 2.61 27.59 7.33
CA LYS A 270 3.18 28.77 6.66
C LYS A 270 3.09 28.74 5.13
N TYR A 271 2.89 27.56 4.54
CA TYR A 271 2.96 27.31 3.11
C TYR A 271 1.73 26.63 2.53
N GLU A 272 0.82 26.18 3.39
CA GLU A 272 -0.35 25.37 2.99
C GLU A 272 -1.23 26.10 1.97
N SER A 273 -1.56 27.39 2.21
CA SER A 273 -2.34 28.18 1.26
C SER A 273 -1.67 28.26 -0.11
N ALA A 274 -0.34 28.42 -0.16
CA ALA A 274 0.41 28.44 -1.40
C ALA A 274 0.40 27.09 -2.11
N PHE A 275 0.48 25.97 -1.38
CA PHE A 275 0.35 24.64 -1.98
C PHE A 275 -1.05 24.39 -2.55
N ARG A 276 -2.11 24.80 -1.85
CA ARG A 276 -3.51 24.69 -2.31
C ARG A 276 -3.76 25.52 -3.59
N GLU A 277 -3.38 26.80 -3.59
CA GLU A 277 -3.50 27.68 -4.75
C GLU A 277 -2.79 27.11 -6.00
N VAL A 278 -1.56 26.64 -5.80
CA VAL A 278 -0.75 26.11 -6.91
C VAL A 278 -1.25 24.73 -7.38
N SER A 279 -1.81 23.93 -6.47
CA SER A 279 -2.48 22.65 -6.80
C SER A 279 -3.60 22.83 -7.81
N GLU A 280 -4.47 23.80 -7.60
CA GLU A 280 -5.57 24.13 -8.52
C GLU A 280 -5.06 24.54 -9.89
N GLN A 281 -4.00 25.38 -9.93
CA GLN A 281 -3.44 25.88 -11.19
C GLN A 281 -2.78 24.79 -12.04
N TYR A 282 -2.12 23.80 -11.42
CA TYR A 282 -1.32 22.78 -12.13
C TYR A 282 -1.91 21.38 -12.09
N GLN A 283 -3.07 21.20 -11.46
CA GLN A 283 -3.77 19.91 -11.34
C GLN A 283 -2.88 18.80 -10.75
N VAL A 284 -2.14 19.15 -9.69
CA VAL A 284 -1.33 18.22 -8.90
C VAL A 284 -1.80 18.30 -7.45
N PRO A 285 -2.14 17.20 -6.78
CA PRO A 285 -2.63 17.22 -5.41
C PRO A 285 -1.72 18.03 -4.47
N TRP A 286 -2.28 18.95 -3.70
CA TRP A 286 -1.49 19.81 -2.83
C TRP A 286 -0.70 19.04 -1.76
N THR A 287 -1.26 17.92 -1.28
CA THR A 287 -0.58 17.02 -0.34
C THR A 287 0.65 16.37 -0.95
N LEU A 288 0.60 16.01 -2.23
CA LEU A 288 1.76 15.51 -2.98
C LEU A 288 2.83 16.59 -3.15
N LEU A 289 2.44 17.81 -3.53
CA LEU A 289 3.38 18.95 -3.64
C LEU A 289 4.03 19.26 -2.29
N ALA A 290 3.25 19.22 -1.20
CA ALA A 290 3.77 19.43 0.15
C ALA A 290 4.74 18.31 0.57
N ALA A 291 4.41 17.05 0.30
CA ALA A 291 5.27 15.90 0.55
C ALA A 291 6.57 15.97 -0.26
N GLN A 292 6.48 16.31 -1.55
CA GLN A 292 7.65 16.56 -2.41
C GLN A 292 8.52 17.67 -1.85
N SER A 293 7.94 18.82 -1.49
CA SER A 293 8.67 19.93 -0.89
C SER A 293 9.33 19.55 0.44
N TYR A 294 8.69 18.68 1.22
CA TYR A 294 9.32 18.16 2.42
C TYR A 294 10.52 17.27 2.11
N GLN A 295 10.44 16.41 1.13
CA GLN A 295 11.56 15.60 0.65
C GLN A 295 12.71 16.47 0.13
N GLU A 296 12.42 17.57 -0.54
CA GLU A 296 13.42 18.49 -1.10
C GLU A 296 14.15 19.30 -0.01
N SER A 297 13.42 19.91 0.91
CA SER A 297 13.95 20.95 1.79
C SER A 297 13.53 20.82 3.26
N HIS A 298 12.72 19.83 3.61
CA HIS A 298 12.05 19.77 4.90
C HIS A 298 11.22 21.04 5.23
N TRP A 299 10.61 21.64 4.21
CA TRP A 299 9.91 22.94 4.26
C TRP A 299 10.80 24.08 4.80
N ASN A 300 12.04 24.16 4.34
CA ASN A 300 12.96 25.26 4.60
C ASN A 300 13.12 26.12 3.34
N ALA A 301 12.48 27.29 3.32
CA ALA A 301 12.55 28.20 2.18
C ALA A 301 13.97 28.69 1.87
N GLY A 302 14.85 28.74 2.88
CA GLY A 302 16.26 29.11 2.74
C GLY A 302 17.18 27.98 2.32
N ALA A 303 16.67 26.77 2.06
CA ALA A 303 17.49 25.60 1.73
C ALA A 303 18.41 25.85 0.53
N ARG A 304 19.66 25.36 0.65
CA ARG A 304 20.68 25.41 -0.40
C ARG A 304 21.51 24.14 -0.37
N SER A 305 21.72 23.52 -1.52
CA SER A 305 22.65 22.39 -1.64
C SER A 305 24.03 22.85 -2.11
N HIS A 306 25.01 21.96 -1.96
CA HIS A 306 26.36 22.14 -2.53
C HIS A 306 26.35 22.19 -4.07
N THR A 307 25.31 21.58 -4.73
CA THR A 307 25.16 21.62 -6.18
C THR A 307 24.43 22.88 -6.68
N GLY A 308 24.06 23.81 -5.78
CA GLY A 308 23.48 25.10 -6.13
C GLY A 308 21.96 25.10 -6.33
N VAL A 309 21.23 24.01 -6.03
CA VAL A 309 19.76 24.04 -5.97
C VAL A 309 19.28 24.77 -4.72
N ARG A 310 18.11 25.45 -4.79
CA ARG A 310 17.64 26.34 -3.72
C ARG A 310 16.13 26.34 -3.57
N GLY A 311 15.67 26.69 -2.35
CA GLY A 311 14.29 26.98 -1.99
C GLY A 311 13.50 25.73 -1.62
N LEU A 312 12.19 25.90 -1.39
CA LEU A 312 11.31 24.82 -0.94
C LEU A 312 11.31 23.60 -1.87
N MET A 313 11.39 23.81 -3.19
CA MET A 313 11.35 22.77 -4.22
C MET A 313 12.72 22.49 -4.85
N MET A 314 13.81 22.96 -4.24
CA MET A 314 15.22 22.74 -4.63
C MET A 314 15.47 22.87 -6.13
N LEU A 315 15.03 23.98 -6.72
CA LEU A 315 15.16 24.22 -8.15
C LEU A 315 16.61 24.57 -8.54
N THR A 316 17.08 24.02 -9.67
CA THR A 316 18.30 24.48 -10.34
C THR A 316 18.09 25.87 -10.92
N GLN A 317 19.17 26.61 -11.22
CA GLN A 317 19.07 27.90 -11.90
C GLN A 317 18.40 27.79 -13.28
N THR A 318 18.77 26.74 -14.02
CA THR A 318 18.23 26.45 -15.35
C THR A 318 16.74 26.15 -15.31
N THR A 319 16.32 25.28 -14.37
CA THR A 319 14.90 24.94 -14.20
C THR A 319 14.09 26.17 -13.78
N ALA A 320 14.58 26.96 -12.83
CA ALA A 320 13.92 28.18 -12.38
C ALA A 320 13.71 29.17 -13.54
N LYS A 321 14.76 29.42 -14.32
CA LYS A 321 14.67 30.28 -15.51
C LYS A 321 13.65 29.77 -16.52
N ALA A 322 13.67 28.45 -16.83
CA ALA A 322 12.74 27.83 -17.76
C ALA A 322 11.28 27.86 -17.25
N MET A 323 11.06 27.91 -15.93
CA MET A 323 9.72 28.01 -15.32
C MET A 323 9.28 29.48 -15.10
N GLY A 324 10.14 30.46 -15.38
CA GLY A 324 9.86 31.89 -15.20
C GLY A 324 10.01 32.36 -13.74
N ILE A 325 10.79 31.65 -12.93
CA ILE A 325 11.00 31.93 -11.51
C ILE A 325 12.23 32.86 -11.34
N LYS A 326 12.02 34.01 -10.71
CA LYS A 326 13.07 35.00 -10.46
C LYS A 326 13.82 34.74 -9.15
N LYS A 327 13.10 34.39 -8.08
CA LYS A 327 13.66 34.19 -6.73
C LYS A 327 13.32 32.81 -6.17
N ARG A 328 14.24 31.86 -6.29
CA ARG A 328 14.05 30.43 -5.89
C ARG A 328 13.81 30.23 -4.39
N THR A 329 14.25 31.18 -3.54
CA THR A 329 14.06 31.16 -2.08
C THR A 329 12.79 31.87 -1.63
N ASP A 330 12.06 32.51 -2.54
CA ASP A 330 10.70 32.98 -2.28
C ASP A 330 9.76 31.77 -2.22
N PRO A 331 8.99 31.57 -1.15
CA PRO A 331 8.18 30.38 -0.98
C PRO A 331 7.18 30.15 -2.12
N MET A 332 6.38 31.17 -2.46
CA MET A 332 5.35 31.06 -3.50
C MET A 332 5.97 30.78 -4.87
N GLN A 333 7.03 31.51 -5.23
CA GLN A 333 7.72 31.28 -6.50
C GLN A 333 8.36 29.88 -6.56
N SER A 334 8.95 29.41 -5.45
CA SER A 334 9.55 28.07 -5.37
C SER A 334 8.51 26.98 -5.57
N ILE A 335 7.39 27.06 -4.86
CA ILE A 335 6.25 26.09 -4.99
C ILE A 335 5.71 26.12 -6.40
N LYS A 336 5.40 27.31 -6.93
CA LYS A 336 4.87 27.48 -8.30
C LYS A 336 5.84 26.92 -9.36
N GLY A 337 7.14 27.20 -9.22
CA GLY A 337 8.15 26.68 -10.15
C GLY A 337 8.27 25.16 -10.10
N GLY A 338 8.26 24.58 -8.92
CA GLY A 338 8.30 23.11 -8.73
C GLY A 338 7.06 22.42 -9.28
N ALA A 339 5.87 22.91 -8.96
CA ALA A 339 4.62 22.35 -9.47
C ALA A 339 4.50 22.47 -11.00
N LYS A 340 4.86 23.63 -11.58
CA LYS A 340 4.91 23.83 -13.03
C LYS A 340 5.89 22.87 -13.71
N TYR A 341 7.05 22.61 -13.09
CA TYR A 341 8.03 21.68 -13.62
C TYR A 341 7.53 20.23 -13.52
N LEU A 342 6.92 19.84 -12.40
CA LEU A 342 6.32 18.51 -12.23
C LEU A 342 5.18 18.29 -13.23
N SER A 343 4.26 19.24 -13.37
CA SER A 343 3.18 19.19 -14.37
C SER A 343 3.73 19.06 -15.80
N LYS A 344 4.84 19.76 -16.12
CA LYS A 344 5.52 19.58 -17.39
C LYS A 344 6.10 18.17 -17.57
N MET A 345 6.66 17.57 -16.52
CA MET A 345 7.13 16.18 -16.59
C MET A 345 5.97 15.22 -16.76
N LEU A 346 4.86 15.42 -16.04
CA LEU A 346 3.67 14.58 -16.11
C LEU A 346 3.07 14.55 -17.54
N LYS A 347 3.00 15.71 -18.21
CA LYS A 347 2.55 15.80 -19.61
C LYS A 347 3.48 15.10 -20.61
N ARG A 348 4.74 14.90 -20.26
CA ARG A 348 5.74 14.21 -21.09
C ARG A 348 5.79 12.71 -20.85
N VAL A 349 5.20 12.22 -19.76
CA VAL A 349 5.12 10.78 -19.50
C VAL A 349 4.36 10.12 -20.65
N PRO A 350 4.94 9.09 -21.29
CA PRO A 350 4.30 8.40 -22.41
C PRO A 350 2.91 7.87 -22.08
N GLU A 351 2.03 7.81 -23.07
CA GLU A 351 0.62 7.45 -22.89
C GLU A 351 0.44 5.96 -22.52
N ASP A 352 1.41 5.11 -22.89
CA ASP A 352 1.44 3.69 -22.54
C ASP A 352 1.71 3.41 -21.06
N VAL A 353 2.06 4.43 -20.26
CA VAL A 353 2.22 4.31 -18.81
C VAL A 353 0.83 4.32 -18.14
N ALA A 354 0.56 3.32 -17.30
CA ALA A 354 -0.69 3.20 -16.54
C ALA A 354 -1.01 4.50 -15.77
N ALA A 355 -2.28 4.88 -15.75
CA ALA A 355 -2.72 6.17 -15.20
C ALA A 355 -2.23 6.38 -13.76
N GLU A 356 -2.29 5.33 -12.94
CA GLU A 356 -1.90 5.31 -11.53
C GLU A 356 -0.40 5.51 -11.33
N ASP A 357 0.41 5.09 -12.31
CA ASP A 357 1.87 5.16 -12.23
C ASP A 357 2.46 6.44 -12.83
N ARG A 358 1.70 7.18 -13.65
CA ARG A 358 2.19 8.37 -14.36
C ARG A 358 2.87 9.38 -13.46
N ILE A 359 2.34 9.58 -12.27
CA ILE A 359 2.90 10.54 -11.30
C ILE A 359 4.28 10.12 -10.79
N TRP A 360 4.52 8.82 -10.60
CA TRP A 360 5.81 8.28 -10.17
C TRP A 360 6.87 8.44 -11.26
N PHE A 361 6.50 8.20 -12.51
CA PHE A 361 7.36 8.48 -13.67
C PHE A 361 7.72 9.96 -13.77
N ALA A 362 6.75 10.85 -13.53
CA ALA A 362 7.01 12.30 -13.55
C ALA A 362 7.94 12.75 -12.42
N LEU A 363 7.78 12.20 -11.20
CA LEU A 363 8.66 12.46 -10.06
C LEU A 363 10.07 11.89 -10.29
N ALA A 364 10.20 10.71 -10.92
CA ALA A 364 11.50 10.19 -11.32
C ALA A 364 12.19 11.14 -12.30
N ALA A 365 11.45 11.59 -13.33
CA ALA A 365 11.98 12.56 -14.30
C ALA A 365 12.32 13.92 -13.67
N TYR A 366 11.58 14.35 -12.67
CA TYR A 366 11.87 15.55 -11.89
C TYR A 366 13.22 15.43 -11.17
N ASN A 367 13.47 14.28 -10.52
CA ASN A 367 14.67 14.04 -9.72
C ASN A 367 15.92 13.75 -10.57
N VAL A 368 15.87 12.76 -11.46
CA VAL A 368 17.06 12.30 -12.22
C VAL A 368 17.15 12.88 -13.64
N GLY A 369 16.08 13.51 -14.09
CA GLY A 369 15.97 14.06 -15.45
C GLY A 369 15.25 13.11 -16.42
N PHE A 370 14.49 13.70 -17.34
CA PHE A 370 13.64 12.98 -18.28
C PHE A 370 14.43 12.05 -19.22
N GLY A 371 15.66 12.39 -19.56
CA GLY A 371 16.53 11.53 -20.40
C GLY A 371 16.82 10.18 -19.73
N HIS A 372 17.14 10.19 -18.45
CA HIS A 372 17.42 8.96 -17.70
C HIS A 372 16.18 8.11 -17.45
N LEU A 373 14.98 8.73 -17.36
CA LEU A 373 13.72 7.99 -17.39
C LEU A 373 13.55 7.23 -18.71
N LEU A 374 13.86 7.86 -19.86
CA LEU A 374 13.80 7.18 -21.16
C LEU A 374 14.83 6.04 -21.26
N ASP A 375 16.03 6.24 -20.70
CA ASP A 375 17.05 5.19 -20.62
C ASP A 375 16.60 4.01 -19.74
N ALA A 376 15.97 4.28 -18.60
CA ALA A 376 15.39 3.25 -17.73
C ALA A 376 14.31 2.44 -18.46
N ARG A 377 13.40 3.10 -19.18
CA ARG A 377 12.37 2.45 -19.98
C ARG A 377 12.93 1.62 -21.13
N LYS A 378 14.00 2.11 -21.79
CA LYS A 378 14.70 1.33 -22.82
C LYS A 378 15.31 0.08 -22.20
N LEU A 379 16.04 0.24 -21.08
CA LEU A 379 16.69 -0.87 -20.40
C LEU A 379 15.66 -1.90 -19.88
N ALA A 380 14.49 -1.47 -19.40
CA ALA A 380 13.42 -2.37 -19.03
C ALA A 380 13.02 -3.29 -20.19
N ARG A 381 12.76 -2.72 -21.38
CA ARG A 381 12.49 -3.53 -22.59
C ARG A 381 13.62 -4.50 -22.92
N ASP A 382 14.86 -4.03 -22.87
CA ASP A 382 16.05 -4.85 -23.16
C ASP A 382 16.21 -6.03 -22.17
N LEU A 383 15.60 -5.92 -20.96
CA LEU A 383 15.61 -6.94 -19.89
C LEU A 383 14.32 -7.78 -19.83
N GLY A 384 13.37 -7.59 -20.76
CA GLY A 384 12.08 -8.28 -20.75
C GLY A 384 11.12 -7.83 -19.64
N LYS A 385 11.33 -6.60 -19.10
CA LYS A 385 10.47 -5.96 -18.08
C LYS A 385 9.55 -4.94 -18.72
N SER A 386 8.41 -4.65 -18.05
CA SER A 386 7.49 -3.63 -18.53
C SER A 386 8.15 -2.24 -18.46
N PRO A 387 8.17 -1.47 -19.56
CA PRO A 387 8.63 -0.08 -19.55
C PRO A 387 7.58 0.89 -18.98
N SER A 388 6.37 0.39 -18.66
CA SER A 388 5.16 1.20 -18.45
C SER A 388 4.57 1.04 -17.04
N THR A 389 5.14 0.18 -16.17
CA THR A 389 4.74 -0.01 -14.78
C THR A 389 5.82 0.49 -13.83
N TRP A 390 5.43 1.17 -12.74
CA TRP A 390 6.39 1.65 -11.75
C TRP A 390 7.10 0.49 -11.04
N HIS A 391 6.40 -0.61 -10.81
CA HIS A 391 6.99 -1.83 -10.23
C HIS A 391 8.28 -2.24 -10.96
N ASP A 392 8.21 -2.41 -12.28
CA ASP A 392 9.36 -2.85 -13.07
C ASP A 392 10.43 -1.77 -13.23
N ILE A 393 10.01 -0.53 -13.45
CA ILE A 393 10.94 0.61 -13.63
C ILE A 393 11.71 0.90 -12.34
N LYS A 394 11.12 0.71 -11.18
CA LYS A 394 11.77 0.83 -9.86
C LYS A 394 12.98 -0.10 -9.73
N GLU A 395 12.86 -1.33 -10.23
CA GLU A 395 13.96 -2.32 -10.21
C GLU A 395 15.05 -2.01 -11.25
N VAL A 396 14.67 -1.37 -12.35
CA VAL A 396 15.61 -1.06 -13.45
C VAL A 396 16.43 0.20 -13.18
N PHE A 397 15.87 1.20 -12.51
CA PHE A 397 16.56 2.46 -12.23
C PHE A 397 17.95 2.27 -11.59
N PRO A 398 18.14 1.45 -10.53
CA PRO A 398 19.45 1.24 -9.91
C PRO A 398 20.51 0.74 -10.90
N LEU A 399 20.11 -0.01 -11.92
CA LEU A 399 21.01 -0.55 -12.94
C LEU A 399 21.67 0.53 -13.82
N LEU A 400 21.10 1.74 -13.87
CA LEU A 400 21.68 2.89 -14.59
C LEU A 400 23.01 3.37 -13.99
N SER A 401 23.36 2.94 -12.78
CA SER A 401 24.67 3.19 -12.17
C SER A 401 25.73 2.15 -12.58
N HIS A 402 25.33 1.02 -13.18
CA HIS A 402 26.21 -0.08 -13.50
C HIS A 402 26.80 0.08 -14.92
N LYS A 403 28.14 0.02 -15.01
CA LYS A 403 28.90 0.24 -16.26
C LYS A 403 28.45 -0.66 -17.41
N LYS A 404 28.04 -1.92 -17.09
CA LYS A 404 27.50 -2.91 -18.05
C LYS A 404 26.32 -2.36 -18.84
N TYR A 405 25.47 -1.54 -18.19
CA TYR A 405 24.22 -1.01 -18.76
C TYR A 405 24.38 0.42 -19.27
N TYR A 406 24.85 1.37 -18.44
CA TYR A 406 24.83 2.78 -18.83
C TYR A 406 25.69 3.11 -20.07
N LYS A 407 26.74 2.33 -20.36
CA LYS A 407 27.53 2.53 -21.57
C LYS A 407 26.77 2.30 -22.88
N LYS A 408 25.67 1.56 -22.82
CA LYS A 408 24.79 1.25 -23.96
C LYS A 408 23.59 2.17 -24.07
N LEU A 409 23.43 3.10 -23.13
CA LEU A 409 22.29 4.00 -23.02
C LEU A 409 22.66 5.40 -23.52
N LYS A 410 21.64 6.13 -24.01
CA LYS A 410 21.83 7.42 -24.68
C LYS A 410 22.35 8.51 -23.72
N TYR A 411 21.84 8.52 -22.48
CA TYR A 411 22.15 9.58 -21.49
C TYR A 411 23.21 9.12 -20.51
N GLY A 412 23.64 7.85 -20.55
CA GLY A 412 24.77 7.35 -19.81
C GLY A 412 24.50 7.13 -18.31
N TYR A 413 25.50 7.41 -17.49
CA TYR A 413 25.46 7.17 -16.05
C TYR A 413 24.41 8.00 -15.32
N ALA A 414 23.63 7.35 -14.45
CA ALA A 414 22.79 8.03 -13.46
C ALA A 414 22.90 7.35 -12.09
N ARG A 415 22.65 8.11 -11.02
CA ARG A 415 22.47 7.58 -9.66
C ARG A 415 21.06 6.97 -9.53
N GLY A 416 20.85 5.85 -10.22
CA GLY A 416 19.51 5.28 -10.40
C GLY A 416 18.76 4.89 -9.12
N SER A 417 19.46 4.65 -7.99
CA SER A 417 18.81 4.41 -6.71
C SER A 417 18.18 5.67 -6.09
N GLU A 418 18.62 6.88 -6.50
CA GLU A 418 18.09 8.13 -5.93
C GLU A 418 16.61 8.39 -6.28
N PRO A 419 16.17 8.30 -7.56
CA PRO A 419 14.75 8.52 -7.89
C PRO A 419 13.83 7.50 -7.21
N VAL A 420 14.26 6.26 -7.01
CA VAL A 420 13.48 5.24 -6.30
C VAL A 420 13.26 5.67 -4.85
N LYS A 421 14.33 5.95 -4.11
CA LYS A 421 14.26 6.42 -2.72
C LYS A 421 13.49 7.73 -2.59
N TYR A 422 13.63 8.62 -3.57
CA TYR A 422 12.93 9.89 -3.62
C TYR A 422 11.41 9.71 -3.68
N ILE A 423 10.94 8.83 -4.55
CA ILE A 423 9.51 8.55 -4.73
C ILE A 423 8.95 7.83 -3.51
N ASP A 424 9.64 6.78 -3.02
CA ASP A 424 9.18 6.04 -1.85
C ASP A 424 9.03 6.96 -0.62
N ARG A 425 9.93 7.93 -0.45
CA ARG A 425 9.84 8.93 0.62
C ARG A 425 8.67 9.90 0.42
N ILE A 426 8.43 10.35 -0.81
CA ILE A 426 7.31 11.26 -1.11
C ILE A 426 5.98 10.54 -0.85
N ARG A 427 5.83 9.29 -1.29
CA ARG A 427 4.64 8.46 -1.00
C ARG A 427 4.40 8.36 0.50
N TYR A 428 5.43 8.00 1.24
CA TYR A 428 5.38 7.90 2.70
C TYR A 428 4.96 9.23 3.36
N TYR A 429 5.61 10.34 3.00
CA TYR A 429 5.26 11.66 3.56
C TYR A 429 3.85 12.10 3.18
N GLN A 430 3.40 11.80 1.96
CA GLN A 430 2.04 12.11 1.54
C GLN A 430 1.01 11.34 2.39
N ASP A 431 1.21 10.05 2.59
CA ASP A 431 0.30 9.22 3.39
C ASP A 431 0.22 9.70 4.84
N VAL A 432 1.37 9.93 5.47
CA VAL A 432 1.43 10.46 6.85
C VAL A 432 0.78 11.84 6.95
N LEU A 433 0.99 12.71 5.94
CA LEU A 433 0.36 14.03 5.89
C LEU A 433 -1.15 13.93 5.76
N VAL A 434 -1.66 13.13 4.82
CA VAL A 434 -3.10 12.92 4.62
C VAL A 434 -3.75 12.40 5.90
N ASN A 435 -3.17 11.38 6.53
CA ASN A 435 -3.67 10.86 7.80
C ASN A 435 -3.68 11.93 8.90
N ALA A 436 -2.60 12.71 9.05
CA ALA A 436 -2.52 13.76 10.07
C ALA A 436 -3.53 14.92 9.86
N LEU A 437 -4.02 15.13 8.63
CA LEU A 437 -5.05 16.12 8.31
C LEU A 437 -6.47 15.61 8.63
N VAL A 438 -6.67 14.30 8.67
CA VAL A 438 -7.96 13.68 9.01
C VAL A 438 -8.10 13.51 10.53
N THR A 439 -7.00 13.18 11.21
CA THR A 439 -6.99 12.84 12.65
C THR A 439 -6.63 14.01 13.58
N GLY A 440 -6.13 15.12 13.06
CA GLY A 440 -5.67 16.29 13.83
C GLY A 440 -6.47 17.49 13.67
#